data_b69e88ff68ea986f83e872fdd5cdef54
#
_entry.id   b69e88ff68ea986f83e872fdd5cdef54
#
_cell.length_a   1.000
_cell.length_b   1.000
_cell.length_c   1.000
_cell.angle_alpha   90.00
_cell.angle_beta   90.00
_cell.angle_gamma   90.00
#
_symmetry.space_group_name_H-M   'P 1'
#
loop_
_entity.id
_entity.type
_entity.pdbx_description
1 polymer ?
#
loop_
_entity_poly.entity_id
_entity_poly.type
_entity_poly.pdbx_seq_one_letter_code
_entity_poly.pdbx_strand_id
1 'polypeptide(L)'
;MKILLRNLVNLFARNKTAALLNIAGLTVAFASFMLIMMQVWYELGYDRCYPNANRIYGLCFQVPQSGDLGTVLPRPLAEKLLRSSAGIETGGCLSYQHGDPNVPFFRPERGPESAIAAGFSLVSRSWLDVFGFETLSGDLNAFSEPNAAIIPHSLAVKLFGSENPVGQTIAKSEGYREAAQFTIVAVYRDFPKNASLKNDVYTDLKERLLQDFNNCSTPYFVRVKQNADIRRIEQDLLPLVWNYAKTYDEDSTRSQRLRLVGLNDLYFF
;
A
#
# COMPACT_ATOMS: atom_id res chain seq x y z
N MET A 1 -51.61 -1.83 21.53
CA MET A 1 -50.20 -1.86 22.00
C MET A 1 -50.08 -2.33 23.47
N LYS A 2 -50.79 -1.75 24.45
CA LYS A 2 -50.71 -2.14 25.88
C LYS A 2 -51.06 -3.60 26.17
N ILE A 3 -52.06 -4.18 25.47
CA ILE A 3 -52.52 -5.58 25.69
C ILE A 3 -51.45 -6.57 25.18
N LEU A 4 -50.80 -6.31 24.03
CA LEU A 4 -49.71 -7.13 23.48
C LEU A 4 -48.50 -7.15 24.41
N LEU A 5 -48.13 -5.99 24.94
CA LEU A 5 -47.00 -5.87 25.88
C LEU A 5 -47.27 -6.63 27.19
N ARG A 6 -48.53 -6.55 27.74
CA ARG A 6 -48.92 -7.27 28.94
C ARG A 6 -48.91 -8.79 28.72
N ASN A 7 -49.38 -9.25 27.56
CA ASN A 7 -49.39 -10.68 27.22
C ASN A 7 -47.97 -11.21 27.05
N LEU A 8 -47.05 -10.43 26.44
CA LEU A 8 -45.64 -10.75 26.35
C LEU A 8 -45.00 -10.90 27.73
N VAL A 9 -45.19 -9.92 28.61
CA VAL A 9 -44.65 -9.97 29.99
C VAL A 9 -45.19 -11.17 30.78
N ASN A 10 -46.44 -11.50 30.63
CA ASN A 10 -47.05 -12.68 31.28
C ASN A 10 -46.50 -13.99 30.72
N LEU A 11 -46.23 -14.07 29.40
CA LEU A 11 -45.62 -15.23 28.76
C LEU A 11 -44.20 -15.45 29.27
N PHE A 12 -43.41 -14.39 29.38
CA PHE A 12 -42.07 -14.41 29.96
C PHE A 12 -42.08 -14.83 31.43
N ALA A 13 -43.03 -14.31 32.22
CA ALA A 13 -43.13 -14.64 33.63
C ALA A 13 -43.50 -16.11 33.88
N ARG A 14 -44.27 -16.74 32.97
CA ARG A 14 -44.70 -18.14 33.07
C ARG A 14 -43.64 -19.15 32.65
N ASN A 15 -42.76 -18.79 31.65
CA ASN A 15 -41.75 -19.67 31.10
C ASN A 15 -40.34 -19.02 31.14
N LYS A 16 -39.91 -18.61 32.32
CA LYS A 16 -38.67 -17.84 32.52
C LYS A 16 -37.44 -18.49 31.92
N THR A 17 -37.25 -19.80 32.08
CA THR A 17 -36.09 -20.52 31.59
C THR A 17 -36.04 -20.55 30.07
N ALA A 18 -37.17 -20.87 29.41
CA ALA A 18 -37.23 -20.87 27.95
C ALA A 18 -37.05 -19.45 27.36
N ALA A 19 -37.64 -18.44 27.99
CA ALA A 19 -37.50 -17.06 27.60
C ALA A 19 -36.01 -16.57 27.72
N LEU A 20 -35.38 -16.91 28.86
CA LEU A 20 -33.96 -16.58 29.09
C LEU A 20 -33.04 -17.26 28.04
N LEU A 21 -33.28 -18.54 27.75
CA LEU A 21 -32.53 -19.32 26.78
C LEU A 21 -32.66 -18.73 25.37
N ASN A 22 -33.89 -18.35 24.97
CA ASN A 22 -34.13 -17.73 23.67
C ASN A 22 -33.47 -16.35 23.55
N ILE A 23 -33.55 -15.52 24.60
CA ILE A 23 -32.88 -14.21 24.62
C ILE A 23 -31.40 -14.40 24.57
N ALA A 24 -30.82 -15.30 25.36
CA ALA A 24 -29.37 -15.57 25.32
C ALA A 24 -28.94 -16.08 23.95
N GLY A 25 -29.66 -17.03 23.35
CA GLY A 25 -29.35 -17.53 22.00
C GLY A 25 -29.44 -16.43 20.94
N LEU A 26 -30.47 -15.60 20.97
CA LEU A 26 -30.65 -14.48 20.06
C LEU A 26 -29.55 -13.43 20.25
N THR A 27 -29.16 -13.14 21.48
CA THR A 27 -28.08 -12.19 21.78
C THR A 27 -26.74 -12.67 21.21
N VAL A 28 -26.41 -13.96 21.41
CA VAL A 28 -25.20 -14.54 20.84
C VAL A 28 -25.23 -14.51 19.32
N ALA A 29 -26.36 -14.85 18.70
CA ALA A 29 -26.51 -14.82 17.25
C ALA A 29 -26.34 -13.40 16.70
N PHE A 30 -26.97 -12.38 17.30
CA PHE A 30 -26.79 -10.99 16.89
C PHE A 30 -25.36 -10.48 17.11
N ALA A 31 -24.74 -10.81 18.26
CA ALA A 31 -23.36 -10.43 18.53
C ALA A 31 -22.40 -11.01 17.48
N SER A 32 -22.55 -12.31 17.15
CA SER A 32 -21.77 -12.97 16.12
C SER A 32 -21.98 -12.33 14.75
N PHE A 33 -23.24 -12.05 14.38
CA PHE A 33 -23.56 -11.37 13.13
C PHE A 33 -22.92 -9.99 13.05
N MET A 34 -23.00 -9.18 14.12
CA MET A 34 -22.39 -7.85 14.17
C MET A 34 -20.86 -7.92 14.00
N LEU A 35 -20.20 -8.88 14.67
CA LEU A 35 -18.75 -9.07 14.52
C LEU A 35 -18.37 -9.43 13.07
N ILE A 36 -19.11 -10.35 12.45
CA ILE A 36 -18.88 -10.72 11.05
C ILE A 36 -19.10 -9.50 10.14
N MET A 37 -20.18 -8.75 10.34
CA MET A 37 -20.45 -7.55 9.53
C MET A 37 -19.38 -6.48 9.70
N MET A 38 -18.86 -6.28 10.92
CA MET A 38 -17.73 -5.36 11.15
C MET A 38 -16.49 -5.80 10.39
N GLN A 39 -16.17 -7.10 10.38
CA GLN A 39 -15.04 -7.64 9.61
C GLN A 39 -15.26 -7.45 8.10
N VAL A 40 -16.44 -7.79 7.59
CA VAL A 40 -16.80 -7.59 6.17
C VAL A 40 -16.67 -6.12 5.77
N TRP A 41 -17.14 -5.19 6.59
CA TRP A 41 -16.99 -3.76 6.33
C TRP A 41 -15.54 -3.29 6.33
N TYR A 42 -14.72 -3.83 7.23
CA TYR A 42 -13.30 -3.55 7.27
C TYR A 42 -12.60 -4.01 5.97
N GLU A 43 -12.87 -5.26 5.55
CA GLU A 43 -12.30 -5.83 4.32
C GLU A 43 -12.78 -5.10 3.04
N LEU A 44 -14.08 -4.82 2.94
CA LEU A 44 -14.64 -4.05 1.82
C LEU A 44 -14.15 -2.60 1.77
N GLY A 45 -13.66 -2.07 2.90
CA GLY A 45 -13.08 -0.74 3.01
C GLY A 45 -11.58 -0.69 2.70
N TYR A 46 -10.94 -1.84 2.39
CA TYR A 46 -9.51 -1.90 2.16
C TYR A 46 -9.09 -1.05 0.97
N ASP A 47 -8.00 -0.32 1.12
CA ASP A 47 -7.40 0.57 0.10
C ASP A 47 -8.32 1.68 -0.46
N ARG A 48 -9.47 1.93 0.14
CA ARG A 48 -10.36 3.02 -0.29
C ARG A 48 -9.91 4.41 0.18
N CYS A 49 -8.87 4.48 1.00
CA CYS A 49 -8.33 5.74 1.51
C CYS A 49 -7.58 6.56 0.45
N TYR A 50 -7.13 5.93 -0.64
CA TYR A 50 -6.37 6.63 -1.66
C TYR A 50 -7.25 7.44 -2.60
N PRO A 51 -6.86 8.68 -2.94
CA PRO A 51 -7.51 9.42 -4.01
C PRO A 51 -7.45 8.62 -5.31
N ASN A 52 -8.59 8.44 -5.96
CA ASN A 52 -8.67 7.67 -7.21
C ASN A 52 -8.29 6.18 -7.10
N ALA A 53 -8.50 5.52 -5.96
CA ALA A 53 -8.20 4.09 -5.75
C ALA A 53 -8.76 3.19 -6.88
N ASN A 54 -9.92 3.54 -7.43
CA ASN A 54 -10.57 2.84 -8.55
C ASN A 54 -9.83 2.97 -9.91
N ARG A 55 -8.80 3.83 -9.99
CA ARG A 55 -7.95 4.02 -11.17
C ARG A 55 -6.52 3.54 -10.94
N ILE A 56 -6.23 2.98 -9.77
CA ILE A 56 -4.92 2.43 -9.45
C ILE A 56 -4.92 0.94 -9.72
N TYR A 57 -3.92 0.49 -10.49
CA TYR A 57 -3.74 -0.90 -10.89
C TYR A 57 -2.31 -1.34 -10.64
N GLY A 58 -2.15 -2.57 -10.16
CA GLY A 58 -0.86 -3.25 -10.15
C GLY A 58 -0.55 -3.84 -11.52
N LEU A 59 0.70 -3.69 -11.93
CA LEU A 59 1.23 -4.32 -13.15
C LEU A 59 1.62 -5.76 -12.81
N CYS A 60 0.83 -6.73 -13.29
CA CYS A 60 1.01 -8.14 -12.95
C CYS A 60 1.29 -8.98 -14.20
N PHE A 61 2.06 -10.05 -14.02
CA PHE A 61 2.20 -11.10 -15.00
C PHE A 61 1.42 -12.31 -14.56
N GLN A 62 0.67 -12.87 -15.47
CA GLN A 62 0.01 -14.16 -15.25
C GLN A 62 0.86 -15.27 -15.88
N VAL A 63 1.30 -16.22 -15.05
CA VAL A 63 1.95 -17.45 -15.52
C VAL A 63 0.86 -18.40 -16.02
N PRO A 64 0.82 -18.75 -17.32
CA PRO A 64 -0.31 -19.45 -17.91
C PRO A 64 -0.55 -20.85 -17.36
N GLN A 65 0.51 -21.52 -16.88
CA GLN A 65 0.44 -22.90 -16.40
C GLN A 65 -0.13 -23.01 -14.99
N SER A 66 0.18 -22.07 -14.09
CA SER A 66 -0.31 -22.07 -12.71
C SER A 66 -1.46 -21.08 -12.49
N GLY A 67 -1.62 -20.09 -13.35
CA GLY A 67 -2.56 -18.99 -13.17
C GLY A 67 -2.10 -17.94 -12.14
N ASP A 68 -0.93 -18.15 -11.53
CA ASP A 68 -0.38 -17.26 -10.52
C ASP A 68 -0.07 -15.88 -11.09
N LEU A 69 -0.27 -14.84 -10.28
CA LEU A 69 0.07 -13.47 -10.60
C LEU A 69 1.43 -13.10 -10.00
N GLY A 70 2.40 -12.83 -10.86
CA GLY A 70 3.66 -12.20 -10.46
C GLY A 70 3.51 -10.68 -10.52
N THR A 71 3.91 -10.00 -9.45
CA THR A 71 3.78 -8.53 -9.33
C THR A 71 5.09 -7.78 -9.55
N VAL A 72 6.21 -8.48 -9.71
CA VAL A 72 7.55 -7.88 -9.77
C VAL A 72 8.13 -7.89 -11.16
N LEU A 73 8.72 -6.78 -11.55
CA LEU A 73 9.32 -6.52 -12.86
C LEU A 73 10.72 -5.96 -12.72
N PRO A 74 11.59 -6.18 -13.72
CA PRO A 74 12.79 -5.38 -13.83
C PRO A 74 12.42 -3.91 -14.06
N ARG A 75 13.06 -3.02 -13.33
CA ARG A 75 12.78 -1.59 -13.40
C ARG A 75 12.93 -1.02 -14.82
N PRO A 76 13.96 -1.38 -15.60
CA PRO A 76 14.10 -0.85 -16.97
C PRO A 76 12.91 -1.20 -17.88
N LEU A 77 12.36 -2.42 -17.74
CA LEU A 77 11.18 -2.83 -18.51
C LEU A 77 9.95 -2.04 -18.08
N ALA A 78 9.71 -1.95 -16.78
CA ALA A 78 8.54 -1.28 -16.24
C ALA A 78 8.52 0.22 -16.60
N GLU A 79 9.65 0.92 -16.50
CA GLU A 79 9.79 2.32 -16.95
C GLU A 79 9.46 2.50 -18.43
N LYS A 80 9.83 1.51 -19.27
CA LYS A 80 9.48 1.52 -20.69
C LYS A 80 7.99 1.28 -20.91
N LEU A 81 7.38 0.35 -20.16
CA LEU A 81 5.96 0.08 -20.22
C LEU A 81 5.13 1.32 -19.86
N LEU A 82 5.51 2.05 -18.80
CA LEU A 82 4.81 3.26 -18.35
C LEU A 82 4.71 4.34 -19.43
N ARG A 83 5.70 4.42 -20.32
CA ARG A 83 5.75 5.41 -21.41
C ARG A 83 5.08 4.94 -22.71
N SER A 84 4.62 3.70 -22.76
CA SER A 84 4.22 3.06 -24.02
C SER A 84 2.71 3.01 -24.24
N SER A 85 1.89 3.39 -23.27
CA SER A 85 0.45 3.51 -23.46
C SER A 85 -0.07 4.89 -23.07
N ALA A 86 -0.83 5.49 -23.98
CA ALA A 86 -1.49 6.78 -23.73
C ALA A 86 -2.58 6.71 -22.64
N GLY A 87 -3.04 5.50 -22.27
CA GLY A 87 -4.04 5.28 -21.22
C GLY A 87 -3.48 5.40 -19.81
N ILE A 88 -2.14 5.33 -19.64
CA ILE A 88 -1.47 5.50 -18.35
C ILE A 88 -1.30 6.99 -18.08
N GLU A 89 -1.68 7.44 -16.88
CA GLU A 89 -1.50 8.81 -16.41
C GLU A 89 -0.14 8.97 -15.71
N THR A 90 0.15 8.07 -14.78
CA THR A 90 1.43 8.01 -14.05
C THR A 90 1.63 6.58 -13.54
N GLY A 91 2.86 6.25 -13.22
CA GLY A 91 3.19 4.97 -12.61
C GLY A 91 4.45 5.07 -11.75
N GLY A 92 4.56 4.21 -10.77
CA GLY A 92 5.65 4.21 -9.83
C GLY A 92 5.90 2.84 -9.23
N CYS A 93 7.02 2.72 -8.54
CA CYS A 93 7.47 1.47 -7.95
C CYS A 93 7.90 1.62 -6.49
N LEU A 94 7.80 0.51 -5.80
CA LEU A 94 8.34 0.27 -4.47
C LEU A 94 9.45 -0.77 -4.58
N SER A 95 10.57 -0.61 -3.86
CA SER A 95 11.61 -1.62 -3.79
C SER A 95 11.43 -2.51 -2.56
N TYR A 96 11.12 -3.78 -2.78
CA TYR A 96 11.02 -4.77 -1.69
C TYR A 96 12.36 -5.11 -1.03
N GLN A 97 13.49 -4.88 -1.71
CA GLN A 97 14.80 -5.22 -1.15
C GLN A 97 15.22 -4.37 0.05
N HIS A 98 14.49 -3.29 0.32
CA HIS A 98 14.81 -2.33 1.38
C HIS A 98 13.61 -2.04 2.29
N GLY A 99 12.51 -2.78 2.15
CA GLY A 99 11.36 -2.68 3.03
C GLY A 99 11.64 -3.39 4.36
N ASP A 100 12.21 -2.68 5.34
CA ASP A 100 12.33 -3.18 6.70
C ASP A 100 11.21 -2.57 7.56
N PRO A 101 10.33 -3.38 8.15
CA PRO A 101 9.21 -2.89 8.92
C PRO A 101 9.61 -2.32 10.30
N ASN A 102 10.86 -2.50 10.72
CA ASN A 102 11.29 -2.23 12.09
C ASN A 102 12.65 -1.53 12.17
N VAL A 103 12.84 -0.50 11.35
CA VAL A 103 14.08 0.30 11.36
C VAL A 103 14.06 1.31 12.51
N PRO A 104 15.11 1.35 13.34
CA PRO A 104 15.23 2.36 14.38
C PRO A 104 15.64 3.71 13.80
N PHE A 105 14.74 4.71 13.94
CA PHE A 105 14.98 6.11 13.57
C PHE A 105 15.14 6.96 14.83
N PHE A 106 16.07 7.89 14.80
CA PHE A 106 16.32 8.81 15.91
C PHE A 106 16.76 10.18 15.38
N ARG A 107 16.67 11.18 16.24
CA ARG A 107 17.26 12.50 16.00
C ARG A 107 18.76 12.44 16.35
N PRO A 108 19.67 12.86 15.45
CA PRO A 108 21.12 12.75 15.70
C PRO A 108 21.57 13.35 17.04
N GLU A 109 20.96 14.46 17.45
CA GLU A 109 21.28 15.14 18.70
C GLU A 109 20.80 14.40 19.97
N ARG A 110 19.88 13.43 19.85
CA ARG A 110 19.36 12.63 20.98
C ARG A 110 20.01 11.26 21.09
N GLY A 111 20.77 10.85 20.05
CA GLY A 111 21.45 9.56 20.02
C GLY A 111 20.55 8.35 19.76
N PRO A 112 21.15 7.18 19.44
CA PRO A 112 20.44 5.97 19.02
C PRO A 112 19.61 5.33 20.15
N GLU A 113 19.87 5.61 21.42
CA GLU A 113 19.10 5.13 22.56
C GLU A 113 17.67 5.70 22.60
N SER A 114 17.43 6.81 21.89
CA SER A 114 16.11 7.43 21.73
C SER A 114 15.36 6.95 20.50
N ALA A 115 15.85 5.89 19.83
CA ALA A 115 15.32 5.45 18.55
C ALA A 115 13.89 4.94 18.66
N ILE A 116 13.10 5.26 17.67
CA ILE A 116 11.73 4.81 17.48
C ILE A 116 11.68 3.94 16.23
N ALA A 117 11.14 2.73 16.38
CA ALA A 117 10.99 1.81 15.27
C ALA A 117 9.87 2.30 14.31
N ALA A 118 10.20 2.33 13.03
CA ALA A 118 9.26 2.62 11.93
C ALA A 118 9.67 1.82 10.69
N GLY A 119 8.73 1.63 9.77
CA GLY A 119 9.07 1.04 8.48
C GLY A 119 9.92 1.98 7.63
N PHE A 120 10.71 1.39 6.73
CA PHE A 120 11.56 2.12 5.79
C PHE A 120 11.40 1.55 4.38
N SER A 121 11.05 2.40 3.44
CA SER A 121 10.79 1.98 2.06
C SER A 121 11.42 2.92 1.05
N LEU A 122 11.97 2.34 -0.03
CA LEU A 122 12.45 3.08 -1.18
C LEU A 122 11.39 3.06 -2.28
N VAL A 123 10.98 4.24 -2.73
CA VAL A 123 9.96 4.40 -3.77
C VAL A 123 10.43 5.36 -4.85
N SER A 124 9.90 5.22 -6.06
CA SER A 124 10.10 6.26 -7.07
C SER A 124 9.31 7.52 -6.72
N ARG A 125 9.77 8.72 -7.15
CA ARG A 125 9.02 9.97 -6.93
C ARG A 125 7.56 9.87 -7.42
N SER A 126 7.37 9.26 -8.58
CA SER A 126 6.05 9.08 -9.18
C SER A 126 5.11 8.14 -8.39
N TRP A 127 5.65 7.30 -7.51
CA TRP A 127 4.86 6.51 -6.56
C TRP A 127 3.96 7.37 -5.68
N LEU A 128 4.48 8.51 -5.21
CA LEU A 128 3.72 9.45 -4.39
C LEU A 128 2.54 10.02 -5.17
N ASP A 129 2.73 10.23 -6.47
CA ASP A 129 1.66 10.73 -7.35
C ASP A 129 0.60 9.66 -7.65
N VAL A 130 1.01 8.38 -7.81
CA VAL A 130 0.07 7.26 -8.02
C VAL A 130 -0.92 7.18 -6.86
N PHE A 131 -0.43 7.17 -5.63
CA PHE A 131 -1.26 6.98 -4.43
C PHE A 131 -1.82 8.28 -3.85
N GLY A 132 -1.32 9.44 -4.27
CA GLY A 132 -1.82 10.74 -3.85
C GLY A 132 -1.62 10.99 -2.35
N PHE A 133 -0.38 11.05 -1.91
CA PHE A 133 -0.05 11.32 -0.50
C PHE A 133 -0.58 12.68 -0.05
N GLU A 134 -1.37 12.70 1.01
CA GLU A 134 -1.86 13.93 1.63
C GLU A 134 -0.77 14.54 2.51
N THR A 135 -0.21 15.67 2.07
CA THR A 135 0.84 16.39 2.80
C THR A 135 0.24 17.27 3.89
N LEU A 136 0.70 17.11 5.12
CA LEU A 136 0.31 17.96 6.25
C LEU A 136 1.26 19.16 6.43
N SER A 137 2.55 18.98 6.12
CA SER A 137 3.56 20.05 6.12
C SER A 137 4.71 19.69 5.18
N GLY A 138 5.41 20.72 4.68
CA GLY A 138 6.53 20.54 3.75
C GLY A 138 6.11 20.49 2.29
N ASP A 139 7.04 20.04 1.42
CA ASP A 139 6.85 19.97 -0.03
C ASP A 139 7.33 18.64 -0.60
N LEU A 140 6.42 17.88 -1.23
CA LEU A 140 6.74 16.63 -1.92
C LEU A 140 7.63 16.82 -3.16
N ASN A 141 7.73 18.03 -3.72
CA ASN A 141 8.62 18.28 -4.86
C ASN A 141 10.09 18.14 -4.47
N ALA A 142 10.44 18.39 -3.20
CA ALA A 142 11.77 18.20 -2.67
C ALA A 142 12.13 16.72 -2.40
N PHE A 143 11.21 15.77 -2.66
CA PHE A 143 11.44 14.34 -2.40
C PHE A 143 12.63 13.74 -3.17
N SER A 144 12.92 14.27 -4.35
CA SER A 144 14.04 13.80 -5.18
C SER A 144 15.40 14.43 -4.82
N GLU A 145 15.45 15.33 -3.84
CA GLU A 145 16.70 15.88 -3.34
C GLU A 145 17.59 14.79 -2.69
N PRO A 146 18.89 15.03 -2.59
CA PRO A 146 19.79 14.10 -1.92
C PRO A 146 19.37 13.87 -0.46
N ASN A 147 19.25 12.61 -0.08
CA ASN A 147 18.88 12.19 1.28
C ASN A 147 17.54 12.76 1.80
N ALA A 148 16.64 13.14 0.89
CA ALA A 148 15.29 13.54 1.26
C ALA A 148 14.48 12.34 1.77
N ALA A 149 13.65 12.59 2.78
CA ALA A 149 12.68 11.63 3.29
C ALA A 149 11.35 12.30 3.58
N ILE A 150 10.27 11.57 3.41
CA ILE A 150 8.96 11.92 3.95
C ILE A 150 8.60 10.95 5.07
N ILE A 151 7.95 11.45 6.08
CA ILE A 151 7.61 10.67 7.28
C ILE A 151 6.13 10.74 7.60
N PRO A 152 5.54 9.68 8.20
CA PRO A 152 4.15 9.72 8.65
C PRO A 152 3.99 10.67 9.85
N HIS A 153 2.82 11.25 9.98
CA HIS A 153 2.50 12.17 11.09
C HIS A 153 2.72 11.53 12.46
N SER A 154 2.37 10.25 12.61
CA SER A 154 2.56 9.52 13.87
C SER A 154 4.03 9.42 14.29
N LEU A 155 4.96 9.25 13.34
CA LEU A 155 6.40 9.25 13.62
C LEU A 155 6.90 10.66 13.91
N ALA A 156 6.43 11.66 13.16
CA ALA A 156 6.77 13.07 13.39
C ALA A 156 6.44 13.48 14.84
N VAL A 157 5.24 13.17 15.31
CA VAL A 157 4.82 13.47 16.70
C VAL A 157 5.69 12.75 17.72
N LYS A 158 6.05 11.49 17.49
CA LYS A 158 6.89 10.71 18.42
C LYS A 158 8.32 11.25 18.52
N LEU A 159 8.93 11.66 17.40
CA LEU A 159 10.31 12.13 17.35
C LEU A 159 10.46 13.61 17.74
N PHE A 160 9.49 14.44 17.35
CA PHE A 160 9.61 15.90 17.44
C PHE A 160 8.58 16.56 18.37
N GLY A 161 7.54 15.82 18.79
CA GLY A 161 6.47 16.39 19.62
C GLY A 161 5.71 17.49 18.88
N SER A 162 5.80 18.72 19.37
CA SER A 162 5.20 19.91 18.78
C SER A 162 6.14 20.70 17.86
N GLU A 163 7.42 20.31 17.77
CA GLU A 163 8.40 20.96 16.91
C GLU A 163 8.09 20.68 15.42
N ASN A 164 8.40 21.65 14.55
CA ASN A 164 8.28 21.43 13.10
C ASN A 164 9.37 20.45 12.62
N PRO A 165 9.03 19.27 12.11
CA PRO A 165 10.01 18.30 11.64
C PRO A 165 10.61 18.63 10.27
N VAL A 166 9.94 19.48 9.45
CA VAL A 166 10.40 19.80 8.09
C VAL A 166 11.72 20.58 8.14
N GLY A 167 12.70 20.12 7.36
CA GLY A 167 14.07 20.62 7.33
C GLY A 167 14.97 20.01 8.41
N GLN A 168 14.42 19.22 9.34
CA GLN A 168 15.23 18.55 10.36
C GLN A 168 15.77 17.20 9.85
N THR A 169 16.83 16.73 10.50
CA THR A 169 17.49 15.47 10.14
C THR A 169 17.04 14.35 11.06
N ILE A 170 16.78 13.18 10.46
CA ILE A 170 16.65 11.90 11.16
C ILE A 170 17.76 10.96 10.72
N ALA A 171 18.23 10.12 11.63
CA ALA A 171 19.20 9.09 11.36
C ALA A 171 18.55 7.71 11.45
N LYS A 172 18.95 6.83 10.53
CA LYS A 172 18.59 5.41 10.52
C LYS A 172 19.77 4.62 11.05
N SER A 173 19.56 3.85 12.12
CA SER A 173 20.61 2.97 12.63
C SER A 173 20.84 1.79 11.68
N GLU A 174 22.08 1.56 11.28
CA GLU A 174 22.51 0.43 10.44
C GLU A 174 23.41 -0.56 11.21
N GLY A 175 23.21 -0.69 12.50
CA GLY A 175 24.02 -1.55 13.36
C GLY A 175 25.45 -1.00 13.54
N TYR A 176 26.47 -1.69 13.00
CA TYR A 176 27.88 -1.31 13.12
C TYR A 176 28.37 -0.28 12.08
N ARG A 177 27.52 0.16 11.15
CA ARG A 177 27.84 1.19 10.15
C ARG A 177 27.42 2.56 10.64
N GLU A 178 28.04 3.61 10.04
CA GLU A 178 27.56 4.98 10.26
C GLU A 178 26.07 5.07 9.92
N ALA A 179 25.32 5.74 10.80
CA ALA A 179 23.89 5.92 10.61
C ALA A 179 23.61 6.73 9.34
N ALA A 180 22.81 6.17 8.44
CA ALA A 180 22.33 6.91 7.28
C ALA A 180 21.42 8.05 7.75
N GLN A 181 21.67 9.26 7.26
CA GLN A 181 20.95 10.47 7.63
C GLN A 181 20.04 10.94 6.49
N PHE A 182 18.85 11.41 6.86
CA PHE A 182 17.85 11.90 5.93
C PHE A 182 17.30 13.23 6.40
N THR A 183 17.11 14.17 5.47
CA THR A 183 16.41 15.42 5.73
C THR A 183 14.91 15.25 5.47
N ILE A 184 14.09 15.61 6.45
CA ILE A 184 12.64 15.54 6.32
C ILE A 184 12.17 16.68 5.43
N VAL A 185 11.63 16.35 4.25
CA VAL A 185 11.10 17.35 3.30
C VAL A 185 9.59 17.52 3.40
N ALA A 186 8.88 16.48 3.87
CA ALA A 186 7.44 16.58 4.12
C ALA A 186 6.98 15.58 5.18
N VAL A 187 5.86 15.92 5.82
CA VAL A 187 5.09 15.03 6.69
C VAL A 187 3.78 14.72 6.01
N TYR A 188 3.47 13.45 5.86
CA TYR A 188 2.23 13.00 5.26
C TYR A 188 1.23 12.48 6.30
N ARG A 189 -0.06 12.51 5.97
CA ARG A 189 -1.13 11.94 6.80
C ARG A 189 -1.02 10.43 6.85
N ASP A 190 -1.10 9.86 8.05
CA ASP A 190 -1.05 8.42 8.24
C ASP A 190 -2.15 7.70 7.46
N PHE A 191 -1.78 6.62 6.81
CA PHE A 191 -2.73 5.69 6.22
C PHE A 191 -3.46 4.91 7.32
N PRO A 192 -4.74 4.60 7.12
CA PRO A 192 -5.50 3.75 8.04
C PRO A 192 -4.96 2.31 8.02
N LYS A 193 -5.34 1.52 9.03
CA LYS A 193 -4.85 0.13 9.16
C LYS A 193 -5.29 -0.80 8.02
N ASN A 194 -6.38 -0.48 7.35
CA ASN A 194 -6.90 -1.19 6.18
C ASN A 194 -6.39 -0.58 4.86
N ALA A 195 -5.11 -0.21 4.84
CA ALA A 195 -4.40 0.26 3.66
C ALA A 195 -3.20 -0.64 3.37
N SER A 196 -2.94 -0.90 2.08
CA SER A 196 -1.77 -1.67 1.62
C SER A 196 -0.47 -0.95 1.90
N LEU A 197 -0.45 0.38 1.75
CA LEU A 197 0.72 1.17 2.11
C LEU A 197 0.85 1.26 3.62
N LYS A 198 2.09 1.11 4.07
CA LYS A 198 2.45 1.25 5.49
C LYS A 198 2.83 2.69 5.80
N ASN A 199 2.74 3.04 7.07
CA ASN A 199 3.20 4.34 7.59
C ASN A 199 4.72 4.32 7.79
N ASP A 200 5.45 4.23 6.68
CA ASP A 200 6.90 4.10 6.60
C ASP A 200 7.57 5.47 6.43
N VAL A 201 8.85 5.51 6.72
CA VAL A 201 9.74 6.55 6.20
C VAL A 201 10.02 6.22 4.74
N TYR A 202 9.57 7.06 3.82
CA TYR A 202 9.82 6.90 2.39
C TYR A 202 10.96 7.78 1.93
N THR A 203 11.86 7.19 1.12
CA THR A 203 12.95 7.90 0.44
C THR A 203 12.98 7.55 -1.03
N ASP A 204 13.61 8.40 -1.83
CA ASP A 204 13.65 8.21 -3.28
C ASP A 204 14.57 7.03 -3.67
N LEU A 205 14.03 6.11 -4.46
CA LEU A 205 14.77 5.00 -5.07
C LEU A 205 15.84 5.50 -6.09
N LYS A 206 15.69 6.73 -6.59
CA LYS A 206 16.55 7.36 -7.59
C LYS A 206 16.79 6.45 -8.81
N GLU A 207 18.02 6.43 -9.30
CA GLU A 207 18.43 5.64 -10.47
C GLU A 207 18.79 4.19 -10.15
N ARG A 208 18.58 3.75 -8.90
CA ARG A 208 18.87 2.37 -8.53
C ARG A 208 18.07 1.41 -9.40
N LEU A 209 18.71 0.34 -9.85
CA LEU A 209 18.13 -0.73 -10.65
C LEU A 209 17.64 -0.32 -12.06
N LEU A 210 17.87 0.95 -12.51
CA LEU A 210 17.42 1.41 -13.83
C LEU A 210 18.10 0.66 -15.00
N GLN A 211 19.24 0.05 -14.77
CA GLN A 211 19.99 -0.71 -15.78
C GLN A 211 20.04 -2.21 -15.50
N ASP A 212 19.42 -2.65 -14.39
CA ASP A 212 19.43 -4.05 -13.99
C ASP A 212 18.17 -4.78 -14.47
N PHE A 213 18.28 -5.44 -15.62
CA PHE A 213 17.21 -6.25 -16.20
C PHE A 213 17.03 -7.60 -15.51
N ASN A 214 17.99 -8.05 -14.70
CA ASN A 214 17.92 -9.33 -14.00
C ASN A 214 17.26 -9.23 -12.63
N ASN A 215 17.04 -8.01 -12.15
CA ASN A 215 16.46 -7.78 -10.84
C ASN A 215 14.93 -7.58 -10.94
N CYS A 216 14.19 -8.63 -10.66
CA CYS A 216 12.72 -8.62 -10.59
C CYS A 216 12.26 -8.49 -9.13
N SER A 217 12.62 -7.43 -8.44
CA SER A 217 12.25 -7.19 -7.03
C SER A 217 11.34 -5.99 -6.82
N THR A 218 10.81 -5.42 -7.89
CA THR A 218 10.15 -4.13 -7.86
C THR A 218 8.72 -4.25 -8.38
N PRO A 219 7.70 -4.19 -7.50
CA PRO A 219 6.32 -4.09 -7.92
C PRO A 219 6.04 -2.70 -8.48
N TYR A 220 5.22 -2.67 -9.52
CA TYR A 220 4.79 -1.45 -10.19
C TYR A 220 3.30 -1.25 -10.08
N PHE A 221 2.92 -0.02 -9.76
CA PHE A 221 1.55 0.42 -9.79
C PHE A 221 1.39 1.58 -10.77
N VAL A 222 0.27 1.61 -11.43
CA VAL A 222 -0.09 2.65 -12.39
C VAL A 222 -1.41 3.29 -12.01
N ARG A 223 -1.53 4.59 -12.21
CA ARG A 223 -2.80 5.26 -12.24
C ARG A 223 -3.18 5.48 -13.71
N VAL A 224 -4.32 4.94 -14.10
CA VAL A 224 -4.83 5.10 -15.46
C VAL A 224 -5.67 6.37 -15.59
N LYS A 225 -5.76 6.91 -16.80
CA LYS A 225 -6.62 8.06 -17.11
C LYS A 225 -8.09 7.72 -16.87
N GLN A 226 -8.89 8.75 -16.63
CA GLN A 226 -10.33 8.58 -16.48
C GLN A 226 -10.91 7.95 -17.75
N ASN A 227 -11.77 6.93 -17.59
CA ASN A 227 -12.38 6.17 -18.68
C ASN A 227 -11.39 5.44 -19.62
N ALA A 228 -10.18 5.14 -19.16
CA ALA A 228 -9.24 4.35 -19.94
C ALA A 228 -9.74 2.90 -20.12
N ASP A 229 -9.58 2.37 -21.32
CA ASP A 229 -9.84 0.97 -21.60
C ASP A 229 -8.64 0.12 -21.17
N ILE A 230 -8.81 -0.61 -20.07
CA ILE A 230 -7.76 -1.43 -19.46
C ILE A 230 -7.27 -2.51 -20.42
N ARG A 231 -8.19 -3.15 -21.17
CA ARG A 231 -7.82 -4.19 -22.13
C ARG A 231 -6.95 -3.64 -23.26
N ARG A 232 -7.24 -2.43 -23.70
CA ARG A 232 -6.43 -1.76 -24.72
C ARG A 232 -5.03 -1.44 -24.18
N ILE A 233 -4.92 -0.95 -22.93
CA ILE A 233 -3.61 -0.72 -22.29
C ILE A 233 -2.83 -2.05 -22.23
N GLU A 234 -3.43 -3.13 -21.77
CA GLU A 234 -2.79 -4.45 -21.71
C GLU A 234 -2.30 -4.89 -23.10
N GLN A 235 -3.09 -4.69 -24.16
CA GLN A 235 -2.71 -5.00 -25.53
C GLN A 235 -1.55 -4.14 -26.04
N ASP A 236 -1.53 -2.85 -25.74
CA ASP A 236 -0.47 -1.91 -26.13
C ASP A 236 0.88 -2.30 -25.48
N LEU A 237 0.84 -2.79 -24.26
CA LEU A 237 2.04 -3.13 -23.47
C LEU A 237 2.58 -4.54 -23.77
N LEU A 238 1.73 -5.47 -24.17
CA LEU A 238 2.05 -6.89 -24.34
C LEU A 238 3.25 -7.16 -25.28
N PRO A 239 3.40 -6.48 -26.45
CA PRO A 239 4.54 -6.69 -27.34
C PRO A 239 5.88 -6.37 -26.70
N LEU A 240 5.93 -5.39 -25.79
CA LEU A 240 7.16 -5.01 -25.08
C LEU A 240 7.57 -6.09 -24.08
N VAL A 241 6.59 -6.67 -23.40
CA VAL A 241 6.81 -7.79 -22.48
C VAL A 241 7.33 -9.01 -23.24
N TRP A 242 6.76 -9.35 -24.39
CA TRP A 242 7.21 -10.47 -25.22
C TRP A 242 8.62 -10.25 -25.75
N ASN A 243 8.95 -9.04 -26.20
CA ASN A 243 10.30 -8.72 -26.66
C ASN A 243 11.34 -8.84 -25.54
N TYR A 244 10.96 -8.48 -24.31
CA TYR A 244 11.81 -8.68 -23.14
C TYR A 244 11.96 -10.17 -22.81
N ALA A 245 10.88 -10.93 -22.75
CA ALA A 245 10.90 -12.35 -22.42
C ALA A 245 11.74 -13.16 -23.43
N LYS A 246 11.71 -12.83 -24.73
CA LYS A 246 12.54 -13.44 -25.78
C LYS A 246 14.05 -13.37 -25.51
N THR A 247 14.48 -12.39 -24.71
CA THR A 247 15.88 -12.22 -24.34
C THR A 247 16.36 -13.31 -23.38
N TYR A 248 15.43 -13.96 -22.66
CA TYR A 248 15.74 -14.94 -21.62
C TYR A 248 15.34 -16.37 -22.00
N ASP A 249 14.21 -16.53 -22.69
CA ASP A 249 13.72 -17.86 -23.11
C ASP A 249 12.69 -17.71 -24.24
N GLU A 250 13.00 -18.25 -25.41
CA GLU A 250 12.11 -18.17 -26.58
C GLU A 250 10.77 -18.89 -26.40
N ASP A 251 10.76 -19.97 -25.62
CA ASP A 251 9.54 -20.77 -25.40
C ASP A 251 8.62 -20.17 -24.34
N SER A 252 9.14 -19.42 -23.36
CA SER A 252 8.36 -18.79 -22.30
C SER A 252 7.53 -17.57 -22.78
N THR A 253 7.89 -17.00 -23.96
CA THR A 253 7.31 -15.73 -24.43
C THR A 253 5.83 -15.79 -24.78
N ARG A 254 5.37 -16.91 -25.31
CA ARG A 254 3.97 -17.08 -25.79
C ARG A 254 2.99 -17.31 -24.65
N SER A 255 3.48 -17.58 -23.48
CA SER A 255 2.68 -17.99 -22.32
C SER A 255 2.44 -16.87 -21.31
N GLN A 256 3.24 -15.82 -21.31
CA GLN A 256 3.11 -14.72 -20.35
C GLN A 256 2.00 -13.73 -20.77
N ARG A 257 1.10 -13.43 -19.87
CA ARG A 257 0.06 -12.42 -20.05
C ARG A 257 0.30 -11.28 -19.09
N LEU A 258 0.35 -10.06 -19.63
CA LEU A 258 0.32 -8.87 -18.81
C LEU A 258 -1.12 -8.58 -18.38
N ARG A 259 -1.30 -8.30 -17.10
CA ARG A 259 -2.59 -7.93 -16.52
C ARG A 259 -2.44 -6.68 -15.67
N LEU A 260 -3.39 -5.79 -15.83
CA LEU A 260 -3.61 -4.70 -14.89
C LEU A 260 -4.68 -5.14 -13.90
N VAL A 261 -4.28 -5.39 -12.67
CA VAL A 261 -5.19 -5.82 -11.59
C VAL A 261 -5.49 -4.61 -10.70
N GLY A 262 -6.77 -4.33 -10.52
CA GLY A 262 -7.21 -3.21 -9.68
C GLY A 262 -6.65 -3.31 -8.26
N LEU A 263 -6.31 -2.18 -7.65
CA LEU A 263 -5.71 -2.15 -6.30
C LEU A 263 -6.53 -2.93 -5.27
N ASN A 264 -7.85 -2.76 -5.30
CA ASN A 264 -8.76 -3.45 -4.39
C ASN A 264 -8.82 -4.97 -4.63
N ASP A 265 -8.55 -5.41 -5.86
CA ASP A 265 -8.58 -6.83 -6.22
C ASP A 265 -7.24 -7.50 -5.85
N LEU A 266 -6.12 -6.75 -5.84
CA LEU A 266 -4.80 -7.25 -5.44
C LEU A 266 -4.73 -7.72 -3.98
N TYR A 267 -5.57 -7.19 -3.12
CA TYR A 267 -5.65 -7.63 -1.73
C TYR A 267 -6.09 -9.09 -1.59
N PHE A 268 -6.85 -9.62 -2.55
CA PHE A 268 -7.40 -10.98 -2.54
C PHE A 268 -6.54 -11.99 -3.33
N PHE A 269 -5.41 -11.57 -3.90
CA PHE A 269 -4.41 -12.39 -4.59
C PHE A 269 -3.08 -12.41 -3.83
#